data_b4e13e3fcf3bf9bfa3a165a143dc361b
#
_entry.id   b4e13e3fcf3bf9bfa3a165a143dc361b
#
_cell.length_a   1.000
_cell.length_b   1.000
_cell.length_c   1.000
_cell.angle_alpha   90.00
_cell.angle_beta   90.00
_cell.angle_gamma   90.00
#
_symmetry.space_group_name_H-M   'P 1'
#
loop_
_entity.id
_entity.type
_entity.pdbx_description
1 polymer ?
#
loop_
_entity_poly.entity_id
_entity_poly.type
_entity_poly.pdbx_seq_one_letter_code
_entity_poly.pdbx_strand_id
1 'polypeptide(L)'
;MKVSQREDIDERIRVMRSWGSRYNSNSGSYSYICYFYGLDFINYNDSGIKGFDGVCELAEQQLELIKEEIGPDFKYCSDYILIDEAQDFSDSFFRLCKLVASTHVIIASNIFQTIYERKSEVVQQPNFTLNKVYRTDPKNFMFSQFLGFDLKEKTVIKWFDDDEAWKTSGYTFNKHQSDGRMVYEFSRETI
;
A
#
# COMPACT_ATOMS: atom_id res chain seq x y z
N MET A 1 -9.09 -15.61 -18.97
CA MET A 1 -9.93 -14.48 -18.60
C MET A 1 -9.72 -13.38 -19.64
N LYS A 2 -10.70 -13.11 -20.52
CA LYS A 2 -10.60 -12.03 -21.50
C LYS A 2 -10.87 -10.72 -20.75
N VAL A 3 -9.85 -9.91 -20.58
CA VAL A 3 -10.03 -8.52 -20.15
C VAL A 3 -10.76 -7.82 -21.29
N SER A 4 -11.99 -7.42 -21.06
CA SER A 4 -12.75 -6.61 -22.00
C SER A 4 -11.98 -5.28 -22.13
N GLN A 5 -11.38 -5.05 -23.27
CA GLN A 5 -10.84 -3.75 -23.65
C GLN A 5 -12.04 -2.81 -23.84
N ARG A 6 -12.38 -2.10 -22.79
CA ARG A 6 -13.28 -0.95 -22.90
C ARG A 6 -12.40 0.28 -23.09
N GLU A 7 -12.54 0.93 -24.21
CA GLU A 7 -11.81 2.18 -24.54
C GLU A 7 -12.07 3.30 -23.50
N ASP A 8 -13.21 3.24 -22.79
CA ASP A 8 -13.59 4.18 -21.74
C ASP A 8 -12.85 3.99 -20.40
N ILE A 9 -12.13 2.88 -20.21
CA ILE A 9 -11.41 2.62 -18.95
C ILE A 9 -10.22 3.57 -18.78
N ASP A 10 -9.47 3.81 -19.85
CA ASP A 10 -8.27 4.65 -19.81
C ASP A 10 -8.59 6.12 -19.49
N GLU A 11 -9.80 6.57 -19.79
CA GLU A 11 -10.26 7.91 -19.45
C GLU A 11 -10.71 8.03 -17.98
N ARG A 12 -11.16 6.93 -17.39
CA ARG A 12 -11.75 6.89 -16.05
C ARG A 12 -10.78 6.44 -14.96
N ILE A 13 -9.74 5.72 -15.32
CA ILE A 13 -8.75 5.18 -14.37
C ILE A 13 -7.40 5.85 -14.66
N ARG A 14 -6.80 6.41 -13.60
CA ARG A 14 -5.47 6.98 -13.63
C ARG A 14 -4.54 6.20 -12.73
N VAL A 15 -3.43 5.73 -13.27
CA VAL A 15 -2.35 5.11 -12.49
C VAL A 15 -1.26 6.16 -12.31
N MET A 16 -1.01 6.54 -11.08
CA MET A 16 -0.12 7.65 -10.73
C MET A 16 0.90 7.26 -9.68
N ARG A 17 2.04 7.93 -9.68
CA ARG A 17 2.97 7.93 -8.54
C ARG A 17 2.40 8.80 -7.42
N SER A 18 2.98 8.72 -6.24
CA SER A 18 2.52 9.55 -5.11
C SER A 18 2.82 11.04 -5.28
N TRP A 19 4.05 11.42 -5.58
CA TRP A 19 4.46 12.84 -5.63
C TRP A 19 4.09 13.55 -6.94
N GLY A 20 4.67 13.09 -8.04
CA GLY A 20 4.49 13.72 -9.35
C GLY A 20 5.45 14.87 -9.66
N SER A 21 5.03 15.75 -10.57
CA SER A 21 5.85 16.83 -11.10
C SER A 21 5.03 18.09 -11.38
N ARG A 22 5.65 19.26 -11.23
CA ARG A 22 5.05 20.55 -11.57
C ARG A 22 4.72 20.65 -13.06
N TYR A 23 5.49 19.99 -13.91
CA TYR A 23 5.35 20.09 -15.38
C TYR A 23 4.32 19.12 -15.95
N ASN A 24 3.89 18.14 -15.17
CA ASN A 24 2.89 17.14 -15.57
C ASN A 24 2.01 16.79 -14.37
N SER A 25 0.84 17.40 -14.30
CA SER A 25 -0.12 17.16 -13.21
C SER A 25 -0.56 15.71 -13.09
N ASN A 26 -0.59 14.96 -14.20
CA ASN A 26 -0.99 13.56 -14.22
C ASN A 26 0.13 12.57 -13.83
N SER A 27 1.34 13.06 -13.52
CA SER A 27 2.47 12.20 -13.16
C SER A 27 2.45 11.71 -11.70
N GLY A 28 1.60 12.29 -10.84
CA GLY A 28 1.46 11.89 -9.45
C GLY A 28 0.16 12.37 -8.83
N SER A 29 -0.30 11.68 -7.80
CA SER A 29 -1.53 12.03 -7.09
C SER A 29 -1.45 13.39 -6.41
N TYR A 30 -0.33 13.69 -5.72
CA TYR A 30 -0.11 15.00 -5.09
C TYR A 30 -0.08 16.13 -6.14
N SER A 31 0.65 15.96 -7.25
CA SER A 31 0.68 16.98 -8.32
C SER A 31 -0.69 17.17 -8.97
N TYR A 32 -1.47 16.10 -9.11
CA TYR A 32 -2.83 16.17 -9.62
C TYR A 32 -3.78 16.92 -8.67
N ILE A 33 -3.70 16.64 -7.37
CA ILE A 33 -4.47 17.33 -6.35
C ILE A 33 -4.13 18.83 -6.35
N CYS A 34 -2.85 19.18 -6.33
CA CYS A 34 -2.43 20.58 -6.40
C CYS A 34 -2.98 21.30 -7.63
N TYR A 35 -2.88 20.67 -8.80
CA TYR A 35 -3.40 21.23 -10.03
C TYR A 35 -4.93 21.41 -10.00
N PHE A 36 -5.67 20.40 -9.53
CA PHE A 36 -7.12 20.41 -9.52
C PHE A 36 -7.70 21.50 -8.62
N TYR A 37 -7.06 21.75 -7.48
CA TYR A 37 -7.52 22.74 -6.49
C TYR A 37 -6.77 24.07 -6.56
N GLY A 38 -5.83 24.23 -7.48
CA GLY A 38 -5.04 25.46 -7.60
C GLY A 38 -4.05 25.70 -6.46
N LEU A 39 -3.56 24.61 -5.82
CA LEU A 39 -2.57 24.68 -4.77
C LEU A 39 -1.16 24.82 -5.34
N ASP A 40 -0.26 25.43 -4.57
CA ASP A 40 1.15 25.50 -4.91
C ASP A 40 1.82 24.13 -4.81
N PHE A 41 2.32 23.62 -5.95
CA PHE A 41 3.07 22.38 -5.96
C PHE A 41 4.48 22.59 -5.41
N ILE A 42 4.84 21.80 -4.39
CA ILE A 42 6.17 21.80 -3.78
C ILE A 42 6.97 20.62 -4.34
N ASN A 43 8.12 20.89 -4.97
CA ASN A 43 8.99 19.85 -5.47
C ASN A 43 9.70 19.10 -4.33
N TYR A 44 10.19 17.91 -4.63
CA TYR A 44 11.00 17.12 -3.69
C TYR A 44 12.20 17.92 -3.15
N ASN A 45 12.91 18.64 -4.02
CA ASN A 45 14.09 19.43 -3.65
C ASN A 45 13.73 20.67 -2.79
N ASP A 46 12.50 21.19 -2.94
CA ASP A 46 12.03 22.38 -2.24
C ASP A 46 11.28 22.03 -0.94
N SER A 47 10.99 20.77 -0.69
CA SER A 47 10.26 20.30 0.50
C SER A 47 11.08 20.43 1.79
N GLY A 48 12.39 20.57 1.68
CA GLY A 48 13.29 20.69 2.83
C GLY A 48 13.18 19.50 3.77
N ILE A 49 13.15 19.76 5.07
CA ILE A 49 13.07 18.73 6.13
C ILE A 49 11.68 18.04 6.17
N LYS A 50 10.65 18.65 5.55
CA LYS A 50 9.27 18.16 5.65
C LYS A 50 9.00 16.90 4.83
N GLY A 51 9.76 16.67 3.75
CA GLY A 51 9.56 15.51 2.88
C GLY A 51 8.14 15.42 2.29
N PHE A 52 7.74 14.21 1.87
CA PHE A 52 6.42 13.97 1.30
C PHE A 52 5.29 14.13 2.33
N ASP A 53 5.53 13.72 3.57
CA ASP A 53 4.59 13.85 4.67
C ASP A 53 4.19 15.31 4.92
N GLY A 54 5.19 16.17 5.05
CA GLY A 54 4.94 17.59 5.31
C GLY A 54 4.28 18.33 4.15
N VAL A 55 4.53 17.96 2.89
CA VAL A 55 3.82 18.59 1.76
C VAL A 55 2.37 18.12 1.67
N CYS A 56 2.08 16.87 2.02
CA CYS A 56 0.71 16.37 2.13
C CYS A 56 -0.06 17.06 3.26
N GLU A 57 0.57 17.27 4.40
CA GLU A 57 -0.02 17.99 5.54
C GLU A 57 -0.35 19.43 5.19
N LEU A 58 0.54 20.14 4.50
CA LEU A 58 0.28 21.49 4.03
C LEU A 58 -0.88 21.56 3.02
N ALA A 59 -0.93 20.62 2.09
CA ALA A 59 -2.02 20.54 1.12
C ALA A 59 -3.36 20.20 1.79
N GLU A 60 -3.36 19.29 2.77
CA GLU A 60 -4.53 18.96 3.59
C GLU A 60 -5.08 20.21 4.26
N GLN A 61 -4.25 20.97 4.98
CA GLN A 61 -4.65 22.21 5.67
C GLN A 61 -5.25 23.24 4.71
N GLN A 62 -4.64 23.46 3.55
CA GLN A 62 -5.15 24.39 2.55
C GLN A 62 -6.49 23.92 1.98
N LEU A 63 -6.65 22.62 1.71
CA LEU A 63 -7.89 22.06 1.19
C LEU A 63 -9.03 22.09 2.21
N GLU A 64 -8.76 21.91 3.48
CA GLU A 64 -9.76 22.06 4.53
C GLU A 64 -10.34 23.48 4.53
N LEU A 65 -9.49 24.49 4.43
CA LEU A 65 -9.95 25.89 4.33
C LEU A 65 -10.79 26.14 3.06
N ILE A 66 -10.35 25.64 1.92
CA ILE A 66 -11.09 25.74 0.66
C ILE A 66 -12.43 25.05 0.77
N LYS A 67 -12.49 23.88 1.38
CA LYS A 67 -13.70 23.10 1.57
C LYS A 67 -14.71 23.80 2.50
N GLU A 68 -14.21 24.43 3.56
CA GLU A 68 -15.04 25.24 4.46
C GLU A 68 -15.60 26.48 3.75
N GLU A 69 -14.79 27.15 2.92
CA GLU A 69 -15.21 28.34 2.17
C GLU A 69 -16.25 28.02 1.09
N ILE A 70 -16.04 26.94 0.32
CA ILE A 70 -16.94 26.54 -0.79
C ILE A 70 -18.18 25.82 -0.25
N GLY A 71 -18.07 25.10 0.87
CA GLY A 71 -19.17 24.36 1.48
C GLY A 71 -19.71 23.23 0.58
N PRO A 72 -21.06 23.17 0.37
CA PRO A 72 -21.68 22.08 -0.39
C PRO A 72 -21.26 21.96 -1.86
N ASP A 73 -20.73 23.03 -2.44
CA ASP A 73 -20.29 23.07 -3.83
C ASP A 73 -18.85 22.56 -4.02
N PHE A 74 -18.21 22.10 -2.96
CA PHE A 74 -16.88 21.51 -3.03
C PHE A 74 -16.85 20.30 -3.98
N LYS A 75 -15.99 20.35 -4.98
CA LYS A 75 -15.84 19.30 -5.98
C LYS A 75 -14.72 18.37 -5.60
N TYR A 76 -15.01 17.08 -5.52
CA TYR A 76 -13.99 16.04 -5.32
C TYR A 76 -13.26 15.76 -6.62
N CYS A 77 -11.95 15.52 -6.54
CA CYS A 77 -11.13 15.25 -7.72
C CYS A 77 -11.16 13.78 -8.17
N SER A 78 -11.69 12.89 -7.34
CA SER A 78 -11.82 11.46 -7.64
C SER A 78 -13.00 10.85 -6.88
N ASP A 79 -13.61 9.81 -7.44
CA ASP A 79 -14.64 9.05 -6.71
C ASP A 79 -14.01 8.01 -5.80
N TYR A 80 -13.01 7.29 -6.32
CA TYR A 80 -12.27 6.26 -5.61
C TYR A 80 -10.79 6.50 -5.71
N ILE A 81 -10.07 6.29 -4.63
CA ILE A 81 -8.60 6.28 -4.62
C ILE A 81 -8.14 4.94 -4.09
N LEU A 82 -7.32 4.24 -4.88
CA LEU A 82 -6.67 2.99 -4.48
C LEU A 82 -5.19 3.28 -4.22
N ILE A 83 -4.74 2.93 -3.03
CA ILE A 83 -3.34 3.11 -2.61
C ILE A 83 -2.73 1.74 -2.42
N ASP A 84 -1.74 1.41 -3.26
CA ASP A 84 -0.94 0.20 -3.14
C ASP A 84 0.36 0.50 -2.37
N GLU A 85 0.96 -0.53 -1.77
CA GLU A 85 2.18 -0.41 -0.92
C GLU A 85 2.04 0.68 0.15
N ALA A 86 0.89 0.72 0.80
CA ALA A 86 0.51 1.79 1.71
C ALA A 86 1.42 1.91 2.95
N GLN A 87 2.19 0.87 3.30
CA GLN A 87 3.17 0.93 4.37
C GLN A 87 4.29 1.96 4.15
N ASP A 88 4.47 2.42 2.90
CA ASP A 88 5.47 3.43 2.55
C ASP A 88 4.99 4.87 2.77
N PHE A 89 3.70 5.04 3.10
CA PHE A 89 3.08 6.36 3.25
C PHE A 89 2.74 6.68 4.70
N SER A 90 2.70 7.98 4.99
CA SER A 90 2.29 8.55 6.26
C SER A 90 0.78 8.81 6.31
N ASP A 91 0.28 9.05 7.51
CA ASP A 91 -1.14 9.34 7.73
C ASP A 91 -1.61 10.64 7.05
N SER A 92 -0.72 11.63 6.87
CA SER A 92 -1.03 12.87 6.15
C SER A 92 -1.46 12.60 4.70
N PHE A 93 -0.78 11.68 4.01
CA PHE A 93 -1.17 11.30 2.65
C PHE A 93 -2.53 10.61 2.62
N PHE A 94 -2.81 9.73 3.58
CA PHE A 94 -4.13 9.09 3.66
C PHE A 94 -5.25 10.08 3.99
N ARG A 95 -5.01 11.05 4.88
CA ARG A 95 -5.99 12.10 5.18
C ARG A 95 -6.22 12.99 3.97
N LEU A 96 -5.16 13.40 3.27
CA LEU A 96 -5.26 14.15 2.02
C LEU A 96 -6.09 13.39 0.98
N CYS A 97 -5.84 12.10 0.77
CA CYS A 97 -6.62 11.26 -0.15
C CYS A 97 -8.10 11.16 0.26
N LYS A 98 -8.38 11.01 1.56
CA LYS A 98 -9.75 10.96 2.07
C LYS A 98 -10.50 12.28 1.87
N LEU A 99 -9.79 13.39 1.98
CA LEU A 99 -10.39 14.71 1.81
C LEU A 99 -10.86 14.97 0.36
N VAL A 100 -10.18 14.39 -0.62
CA VAL A 100 -10.41 14.62 -2.05
C VAL A 100 -11.15 13.50 -2.78
N ALA A 101 -11.44 12.40 -2.12
CA ALA A 101 -12.26 11.30 -2.64
C ALA A 101 -13.72 11.47 -2.25
N SER A 102 -14.65 11.37 -3.23
CA SER A 102 -16.10 11.50 -2.94
C SER A 102 -16.71 10.25 -2.31
N THR A 103 -16.14 9.08 -2.56
CA THR A 103 -16.73 7.80 -2.13
C THR A 103 -15.83 7.05 -1.16
N HIS A 104 -14.72 6.47 -1.62
CA HIS A 104 -13.84 5.64 -0.78
C HIS A 104 -12.35 5.78 -1.13
N VAL A 105 -11.52 5.65 -0.10
CA VAL A 105 -10.09 5.38 -0.23
C VAL A 105 -9.84 3.94 0.19
N ILE A 106 -9.32 3.13 -0.73
CA ILE A 106 -8.99 1.72 -0.53
C ILE A 106 -7.47 1.63 -0.36
N ILE A 107 -7.04 1.05 0.74
CA ILE A 107 -5.64 1.01 1.15
C ILE A 107 -5.20 -0.46 1.16
N ALA A 108 -4.23 -0.79 0.33
CA ALA A 108 -3.58 -2.10 0.31
C ALA A 108 -2.14 -1.98 0.84
N SER A 109 -1.80 -2.82 1.80
CA SER A 109 -0.48 -2.84 2.41
C SER A 109 0.01 -4.26 2.67
N ASN A 110 1.33 -4.42 2.69
CA ASN A 110 1.98 -5.64 3.11
C ASN A 110 2.80 -5.36 4.38
N ILE A 111 2.31 -5.86 5.51
CA ILE A 111 2.96 -5.66 6.81
C ILE A 111 4.37 -6.28 6.92
N PHE A 112 4.69 -7.25 6.06
CA PHE A 112 6.00 -7.92 6.05
C PHE A 112 7.04 -7.22 5.17
N GLN A 113 6.63 -6.24 4.36
CA GLN A 113 7.52 -5.51 3.44
C GLN A 113 7.83 -4.08 3.93
N THR A 114 7.55 -3.77 5.18
CA THR A 114 7.86 -2.46 5.75
C THR A 114 9.37 -2.29 5.84
N ILE A 115 9.95 -1.52 4.93
CA ILE A 115 11.39 -1.19 4.89
C ILE A 115 11.72 -0.08 5.90
N TYR A 116 10.73 0.74 6.25
CA TYR A 116 10.84 1.85 7.18
C TYR A 116 10.05 1.58 8.47
N GLU A 117 10.42 2.25 9.55
CA GLU A 117 9.59 2.25 10.76
C GLU A 117 8.16 2.65 10.41
N ARG A 118 7.19 1.89 10.91
CA ARG A 118 5.77 2.13 10.64
C ARG A 118 5.38 3.51 11.12
N LYS A 119 5.01 4.36 10.18
CA LYS A 119 4.58 5.74 10.45
C LYS A 119 3.07 5.90 10.51
N SER A 120 2.31 4.89 10.09
CA SER A 120 0.86 5.01 9.94
C SER A 120 0.10 4.05 10.84
N GLU A 121 -0.81 4.58 11.65
CA GLU A 121 -1.76 3.80 12.45
C GLU A 121 -2.84 3.14 11.57
N VAL A 122 -3.16 3.74 10.43
CA VAL A 122 -4.20 3.24 9.50
C VAL A 122 -3.87 1.87 8.95
N VAL A 123 -2.57 1.57 8.75
CA VAL A 123 -2.10 0.28 8.22
C VAL A 123 -2.11 -0.81 9.28
N GLN A 124 -2.20 -0.47 10.57
CA GLN A 124 -2.10 -1.44 11.67
C GLN A 124 -3.41 -2.19 11.96
N GLN A 125 -4.54 -1.67 11.52
CA GLN A 125 -5.87 -2.26 11.75
C GLN A 125 -6.62 -2.49 10.44
N PRO A 126 -6.28 -3.56 9.69
CA PRO A 126 -6.92 -3.81 8.41
C PRO A 126 -8.38 -4.25 8.59
N ASN A 127 -9.28 -3.76 7.74
CA ASN A 127 -10.65 -4.23 7.67
C ASN A 127 -10.74 -5.64 7.08
N PHE A 128 -9.76 -6.01 6.24
CA PHE A 128 -9.71 -7.29 5.57
C PHE A 128 -8.25 -7.73 5.41
N THR A 129 -7.98 -9.01 5.64
CA THR A 129 -6.65 -9.59 5.52
C THR A 129 -6.66 -10.72 4.48
N LEU A 130 -5.75 -10.64 3.51
CA LEU A 130 -5.48 -11.72 2.56
C LEU A 130 -4.42 -12.63 3.17
N ASN A 131 -4.81 -13.84 3.56
CA ASN A 131 -3.93 -14.80 4.22
C ASN A 131 -3.22 -15.74 3.26
N LYS A 132 -3.64 -15.79 1.98
CA LYS A 132 -3.07 -16.70 1.00
C LYS A 132 -1.98 -16.02 0.18
N VAL A 133 -0.89 -16.74 -0.02
CA VAL A 133 0.23 -16.32 -0.88
C VAL A 133 0.03 -16.86 -2.27
N TYR A 134 -0.27 -15.99 -3.25
CA TYR A 134 -0.62 -16.40 -4.62
C TYR A 134 0.53 -16.33 -5.61
N ARG A 135 1.58 -15.59 -5.33
CA ARG A 135 2.65 -15.28 -6.30
C ARG A 135 3.96 -16.00 -6.05
N THR A 136 4.26 -16.31 -4.80
CA THR A 136 5.58 -16.77 -4.40
C THR A 136 5.63 -18.29 -4.36
N ASP A 137 6.68 -18.87 -4.94
CA ASP A 137 7.01 -20.29 -4.82
C ASP A 137 7.26 -20.64 -3.33
N PRO A 138 6.85 -21.84 -2.86
CA PRO A 138 7.01 -22.22 -1.46
C PRO A 138 8.44 -22.10 -0.93
N LYS A 139 9.44 -22.46 -1.71
CA LYS A 139 10.86 -22.38 -1.29
C LYS A 139 11.32 -20.93 -1.17
N ASN A 140 10.94 -20.08 -2.12
CA ASN A 140 11.24 -18.65 -2.07
C ASN A 140 10.51 -17.97 -0.93
N PHE A 141 9.26 -18.35 -0.65
CA PHE A 141 8.52 -17.85 0.50
C PHE A 141 9.19 -18.23 1.80
N MET A 142 9.55 -19.50 1.97
CA MET A 142 10.29 -19.97 3.16
C MET A 142 11.62 -19.24 3.32
N PHE A 143 12.37 -19.09 2.24
CA PHE A 143 13.67 -18.41 2.27
C PHE A 143 13.52 -16.94 2.65
N SER A 144 12.53 -16.25 2.11
CA SER A 144 12.25 -14.85 2.47
C SER A 144 11.82 -14.71 3.93
N GLN A 145 11.02 -15.64 4.43
CA GLN A 145 10.65 -15.69 5.84
C GLN A 145 11.90 -15.91 6.71
N PHE A 146 12.73 -16.87 6.38
CA PHE A 146 13.97 -17.15 7.10
C PHE A 146 14.93 -15.97 7.14
N LEU A 147 15.12 -15.25 6.03
CA LEU A 147 15.96 -14.06 5.97
C LEU A 147 15.37 -12.87 6.73
N GLY A 148 14.05 -12.71 6.70
CA GLY A 148 13.36 -11.62 7.40
C GLY A 148 13.41 -11.75 8.92
N PHE A 149 13.63 -12.95 9.42
CA PHE A 149 13.52 -13.26 10.85
C PHE A 149 14.78 -13.04 11.67
N ASP A 150 15.97 -13.01 11.07
CA ASP A 150 17.20 -13.13 11.87
C ASP A 150 18.25 -12.03 11.69
N LEU A 151 18.12 -11.11 10.74
CA LEU A 151 19.23 -10.21 10.43
C LEU A 151 19.20 -8.83 11.08
N LYS A 152 18.09 -8.39 11.66
CA LYS A 152 18.00 -7.03 12.25
C LYS A 152 17.13 -6.85 13.48
N GLU A 153 16.28 -7.77 13.87
CA GLU A 153 15.37 -7.56 15.01
C GLU A 153 15.48 -8.66 16.04
N LYS A 154 15.58 -8.27 17.31
CA LYS A 154 15.51 -9.17 18.49
C LYS A 154 14.11 -9.79 18.70
N THR A 155 13.16 -9.51 17.84
CA THR A 155 11.80 -10.04 17.87
C THR A 155 11.69 -11.10 16.79
N VAL A 156 11.67 -12.35 17.20
CA VAL A 156 11.33 -13.49 16.34
C VAL A 156 9.91 -13.26 15.85
N ILE A 157 9.74 -12.91 14.58
CA ILE A 157 8.43 -12.99 13.93
C ILE A 157 8.10 -14.48 13.96
N LYS A 158 6.97 -14.85 14.55
CA LYS A 158 6.61 -16.25 14.71
C LYS A 158 6.58 -16.93 13.34
N TRP A 159 7.47 -17.88 13.16
CA TRP A 159 7.31 -18.96 12.20
C TRP A 159 5.91 -19.54 12.36
N PHE A 160 5.26 -19.96 11.30
CA PHE A 160 4.01 -20.67 11.43
C PHE A 160 4.25 -21.92 12.29
N ASP A 161 3.80 -21.90 13.52
CA ASP A 161 4.08 -22.93 14.52
C ASP A 161 3.27 -24.21 14.26
N ASP A 162 2.25 -24.14 13.38
CA ASP A 162 1.36 -25.25 13.10
C ASP A 162 1.05 -25.44 11.60
N ASP A 163 0.63 -26.65 11.28
CA ASP A 163 0.26 -27.10 9.96
C ASP A 163 -0.94 -26.32 9.41
N GLU A 164 -1.82 -25.82 10.29
CA GLU A 164 -3.02 -25.08 9.93
C GLU A 164 -2.69 -23.68 9.41
N ALA A 165 -1.72 -22.99 10.00
CA ALA A 165 -1.25 -21.70 9.54
C ALA A 165 -0.62 -21.78 8.13
N TRP A 166 0.11 -22.85 7.82
CA TRP A 166 0.63 -23.12 6.48
C TRP A 166 -0.49 -23.34 5.47
N LYS A 167 -1.48 -24.17 5.80
CA LYS A 167 -2.65 -24.41 4.94
C LYS A 167 -3.45 -23.13 4.69
N THR A 168 -3.67 -22.34 5.74
CA THR A 168 -4.37 -21.05 5.63
C THR A 168 -3.64 -20.09 4.68
N SER A 169 -2.31 -20.18 4.63
CA SER A 169 -1.47 -19.40 3.71
C SER A 169 -1.45 -19.95 2.26
N GLY A 170 -2.14 -21.09 2.00
CA GLY A 170 -2.24 -21.71 0.68
C GLY A 170 -1.12 -22.70 0.38
N TYR A 171 -0.42 -23.18 1.39
CA TYR A 171 0.60 -24.22 1.25
C TYR A 171 0.22 -25.47 2.02
N THR A 172 0.53 -26.63 1.43
CA THR A 172 0.55 -27.90 2.14
C THR A 172 1.98 -28.30 2.40
N PHE A 173 2.25 -28.91 3.54
CA PHE A 173 3.56 -29.45 3.79
C PHE A 173 3.49 -30.87 4.37
N ASN A 174 4.44 -31.68 3.98
CA ASN A 174 4.64 -33.03 4.48
C ASN A 174 5.91 -33.07 5.32
N LYS A 175 5.81 -33.68 6.49
CA LYS A 175 6.91 -33.91 7.41
C LYS A 175 7.30 -35.38 7.33
N HIS A 176 8.53 -35.68 7.02
CA HIS A 176 9.02 -37.07 7.12
C HIS A 176 10.44 -37.12 7.65
N GLN A 177 10.81 -38.22 8.23
CA GLN A 177 12.16 -38.43 8.74
C GLN A 177 12.98 -39.19 7.67
N SER A 178 14.10 -38.62 7.27
CA SER A 178 15.07 -39.25 6.38
C SER A 178 16.47 -39.11 7.00
N ASP A 179 17.18 -40.24 7.14
CA ASP A 179 18.54 -40.33 7.67
C ASP A 179 18.73 -39.63 9.05
N GLY A 180 17.72 -39.78 9.92
CA GLY A 180 17.73 -39.16 11.24
C GLY A 180 17.45 -37.67 11.28
N ARG A 181 17.16 -37.06 10.12
CA ARG A 181 16.82 -35.63 9.99
C ARG A 181 15.36 -35.45 9.62
N MET A 182 14.75 -34.41 10.16
CA MET A 182 13.40 -34.02 9.73
C MET A 182 13.50 -33.31 8.37
N VAL A 183 12.78 -33.81 7.38
CA VAL A 183 12.65 -33.24 6.04
C VAL A 183 11.24 -32.66 5.92
N TYR A 184 11.17 -31.44 5.42
CA TYR A 184 9.94 -30.73 5.16
C TYR A 184 9.77 -30.53 3.67
N GLU A 185 8.70 -31.06 3.10
CA GLU A 185 8.33 -30.87 1.69
C GLU A 185 7.11 -29.97 1.59
N PHE A 186 7.24 -28.90 0.85
CA PHE A 186 6.18 -27.91 0.66
C PHE A 186 5.62 -28.00 -0.76
N SER A 187 4.30 -27.98 -0.86
CA SER A 187 3.59 -27.86 -2.13
C SER A 187 2.55 -26.75 -2.03
N ARG A 188 2.23 -26.16 -3.17
CA ARG A 188 1.18 -25.16 -3.27
C ARG A 188 -0.09 -25.84 -3.76
N GLU A 189 -1.24 -25.47 -3.18
CA GLU A 189 -2.52 -25.83 -3.77
C GLU A 189 -2.61 -25.25 -5.19
N THR A 190 -2.78 -26.12 -6.18
CA THR A 190 -3.06 -25.71 -7.55
C THR A 190 -4.47 -25.14 -7.59
N ILE A 191 -4.63 -23.92 -8.04
CA ILE A 191 -5.93 -23.27 -8.28
C ILE A 191 -6.50 -23.79 -9.58
#